data_0ef281eb30473e21f1ec82e6b9c89f49
#
_entry.id   0ef281eb30473e21f1ec82e6b9c89f49
#
_cell.length_a   1.000
_cell.length_b   1.000
_cell.length_c   1.000
_cell.angle_alpha   90.00
_cell.angle_beta   90.00
_cell.angle_gamma   90.00
#
_symmetry.space_group_name_H-M   'P 1'
#
loop_
_entity.id
_entity.type
_entity.pdbx_description
1 polymer ?
#
loop_
_entity_poly.entity_id
_entity_poly.type
_entity_poly.pdbx_seq_one_letter_code
_entity_poly.pdbx_strand_id
1 'polypeptide(L)'
;MLDEFGPKRIIDTPIAEGGFAGISVGAAMNGNRPIVEFMTFNFSLVAIDQIINNAAKMRQMSGGQFNIPIVFRGPTASAGQLAATHSQAFENWYANCPGLKVVVPSTPYDAKGLLKSAIRDNDPVIFMESEQMYGDKGEVPEEEYTIPLGVADIKRAGTDVTIVSFGKIIKEAHKAADILAKEGIECEIIDLRTVRPLDFDRSEEHTSELQSLVIIS
;
A
#
# COMPACT_ATOMS: atom_id res chain seq x y z
N MET A 1 9.41 -19.98 -6.55
CA MET A 1 10.35 -19.08 -5.81
C MET A 1 11.34 -19.87 -4.96
N LEU A 2 10.93 -20.74 -4.03
CA LEU A 2 11.88 -21.49 -3.19
C LEU A 2 12.82 -22.36 -4.03
N ASP A 3 12.27 -23.11 -4.98
CA ASP A 3 13.05 -23.98 -5.88
C ASP A 3 14.02 -23.20 -6.78
N GLU A 4 13.67 -21.98 -7.14
CA GLU A 4 14.45 -21.11 -8.02
C GLU A 4 15.53 -20.32 -7.27
N PHE A 5 15.18 -19.73 -6.13
CA PHE A 5 16.05 -18.81 -5.39
C PHE A 5 16.70 -19.41 -4.14
N GLY A 6 16.24 -20.58 -3.72
CA GLY A 6 16.76 -21.34 -2.60
C GLY A 6 16.42 -20.79 -1.20
N PRO A 7 16.69 -21.59 -0.15
CA PRO A 7 16.26 -21.31 1.23
C PRO A 7 17.04 -20.16 1.90
N LYS A 8 18.12 -19.68 1.29
CA LYS A 8 18.84 -18.51 1.80
C LYS A 8 18.15 -17.19 1.41
N ARG A 9 17.31 -17.22 0.39
CA ARG A 9 16.55 -16.03 -0.09
C ARG A 9 15.08 -16.13 0.22
N ILE A 10 14.52 -17.32 0.19
CA ILE A 10 13.11 -17.59 0.50
C ILE A 10 13.07 -18.37 1.80
N ILE A 11 12.62 -17.71 2.84
CA ILE A 11 12.60 -18.25 4.20
C ILE A 11 11.15 -18.47 4.60
N ASP A 12 10.77 -19.72 4.79
CA ASP A 12 9.51 -20.11 5.38
C ASP A 12 9.67 -20.11 6.90
N THR A 13 8.91 -19.27 7.57
CA THR A 13 9.03 -19.08 9.02
C THR A 13 7.88 -19.77 9.77
N PRO A 14 8.07 -20.12 11.04
CA PRO A 14 6.92 -20.34 11.92
C PRO A 14 6.01 -19.13 11.96
N ILE A 15 4.73 -19.32 12.28
CA ILE A 15 3.75 -18.22 12.47
C ILE A 15 4.09 -17.52 13.79
N ALA A 16 4.97 -16.54 13.72
CA ALA A 16 5.47 -15.75 14.82
C ALA A 16 5.83 -14.33 14.35
N GLU A 17 4.82 -13.51 14.11
CA GLU A 17 4.93 -12.22 13.43
C GLU A 17 5.94 -11.29 14.08
N GLY A 18 5.95 -11.19 15.40
CA GLY A 18 6.95 -10.40 16.12
C GLY A 18 8.39 -10.90 15.88
N GLY A 19 8.56 -12.22 15.78
CA GLY A 19 9.86 -12.86 15.55
C GLY A 19 10.38 -12.61 14.13
N PHE A 20 9.63 -12.99 13.11
CA PHE A 20 10.11 -12.84 11.73
C PHE A 20 10.19 -11.36 11.28
N ALA A 21 9.30 -10.49 11.77
CA ALA A 21 9.42 -9.06 11.51
C ALA A 21 10.69 -8.48 12.15
N GLY A 22 10.98 -8.81 13.41
CA GLY A 22 12.17 -8.34 14.12
C GLY A 22 13.48 -8.80 13.48
N ILE A 23 13.57 -10.09 13.09
CA ILE A 23 14.73 -10.61 12.35
C ILE A 23 14.92 -9.87 11.02
N SER A 24 13.82 -9.58 10.33
CA SER A 24 13.85 -8.87 9.05
C SER A 24 14.29 -7.41 9.21
N VAL A 25 13.88 -6.72 10.28
CA VAL A 25 14.38 -5.37 10.59
C VAL A 25 15.90 -5.41 10.82
N GLY A 26 16.41 -6.39 11.60
CA GLY A 26 17.83 -6.58 11.79
C GLY A 26 18.59 -6.89 10.49
N ALA A 27 17.98 -7.69 9.59
CA ALA A 27 18.55 -7.96 8.28
C ALA A 27 18.61 -6.69 7.40
N ALA A 28 17.58 -5.84 7.46
CA ALA A 28 17.56 -4.55 6.75
C ALA A 28 18.67 -3.61 7.26
N MET A 29 18.88 -3.53 8.57
CA MET A 29 19.99 -2.76 9.17
C MET A 29 21.36 -3.23 8.68
N ASN A 30 21.49 -4.49 8.31
CA ASN A 30 22.72 -5.08 7.74
C ASN A 30 22.80 -4.99 6.21
N GLY A 31 21.97 -4.17 5.57
CA GLY A 31 22.02 -3.88 4.14
C GLY A 31 21.25 -4.86 3.24
N ASN A 32 20.50 -5.81 3.81
CA ASN A 32 19.55 -6.60 3.04
C ASN A 32 18.28 -5.80 2.72
N ARG A 33 17.50 -6.30 1.76
CA ARG A 33 16.17 -5.75 1.41
C ARG A 33 15.10 -6.81 1.63
N PRO A 34 14.70 -7.09 2.86
CA PRO A 34 13.70 -8.11 3.15
C PRO A 34 12.31 -7.66 2.72
N ILE A 35 11.54 -8.65 2.25
CA ILE A 35 10.11 -8.54 2.02
C ILE A 35 9.44 -9.47 3.02
N VAL A 36 8.71 -8.90 3.95
CA VAL A 36 7.99 -9.60 5.00
C VAL A 36 6.53 -9.73 4.57
N GLU A 37 6.04 -10.95 4.46
CA GLU A 37 4.66 -11.22 4.12
C GLU A 37 3.87 -11.62 5.36
N PHE A 38 2.81 -10.90 5.65
CA PHE A 38 1.77 -11.31 6.60
C PHE A 38 0.67 -12.06 5.84
N MET A 39 0.22 -13.21 6.35
CA MET A 39 -0.88 -13.96 5.74
C MET A 39 -2.15 -13.11 5.63
N THR A 40 -2.40 -12.27 6.63
CA THR A 40 -3.29 -11.12 6.59
C THR A 40 -2.68 -10.00 7.42
N PHE A 41 -2.82 -8.77 6.95
CA PHE A 41 -2.28 -7.59 7.63
C PHE A 41 -2.90 -7.35 9.02
N ASN A 42 -4.02 -8.00 9.30
CA ASN A 42 -4.62 -8.01 10.65
C ASN A 42 -3.63 -8.47 11.72
N PHE A 43 -2.78 -9.44 11.42
CA PHE A 43 -1.80 -9.98 12.38
C PHE A 43 -0.46 -9.24 12.37
N SER A 44 -0.32 -8.19 11.57
CA SER A 44 0.77 -7.23 11.76
C SER A 44 0.73 -6.56 13.13
N LEU A 45 -0.43 -6.57 13.81
CA LEU A 45 -0.57 -6.11 15.19
C LEU A 45 0.28 -6.90 16.18
N VAL A 46 0.54 -8.19 15.93
CA VAL A 46 1.46 -8.99 16.75
C VAL A 46 2.91 -8.55 16.60
N ALA A 47 3.23 -7.92 15.46
CA ALA A 47 4.55 -7.37 15.14
C ALA A 47 4.62 -5.84 15.22
N ILE A 48 3.61 -5.18 15.76
CA ILE A 48 3.48 -3.72 15.67
C ILE A 48 4.67 -2.97 16.28
N ASP A 49 5.25 -3.49 17.35
CA ASP A 49 6.44 -2.92 17.96
C ASP A 49 7.64 -2.95 16.99
N GLN A 50 7.83 -4.05 16.28
CA GLN A 50 8.90 -4.19 15.32
C GLN A 50 8.74 -3.23 14.12
N ILE A 51 7.51 -2.95 13.73
CA ILE A 51 7.19 -2.04 12.63
C ILE A 51 7.34 -0.59 13.09
N ILE A 52 6.67 -0.20 14.18
CA ILE A 52 6.55 1.20 14.60
C ILE A 52 7.77 1.68 15.39
N ASN A 53 8.25 0.91 16.36
CA ASN A 53 9.36 1.34 17.20
C ASN A 53 10.73 1.00 16.61
N ASN A 54 10.86 -0.14 15.92
CA ASN A 54 12.14 -0.52 15.34
C ASN A 54 12.29 -0.06 13.89
N ALA A 55 11.48 -0.55 12.94
CA ALA A 55 11.65 -0.19 11.53
C ALA A 55 11.48 1.32 11.30
N ALA A 56 10.40 1.91 11.75
CA ALA A 56 10.09 3.32 11.47
C ALA A 56 11.02 4.33 12.18
N LYS A 57 11.64 3.97 13.30
CA LYS A 57 12.39 4.93 14.13
C LYS A 57 13.90 4.77 14.06
N MET A 58 14.41 3.62 13.66
CA MET A 58 15.82 3.31 13.74
C MET A 58 16.69 4.29 12.94
N ARG A 59 16.25 4.73 11.78
CA ARG A 59 16.99 5.72 11.00
C ARG A 59 17.19 7.03 11.75
N GLN A 60 16.14 7.53 12.41
CA GLN A 60 16.21 8.74 13.20
C GLN A 60 17.06 8.54 14.46
N MET A 61 16.81 7.44 15.19
CA MET A 61 17.54 7.14 16.43
C MET A 61 19.03 6.91 16.22
N SER A 62 19.41 6.41 15.06
CA SER A 62 20.84 6.22 14.70
C SER A 62 21.50 7.46 14.11
N GLY A 63 20.80 8.60 14.02
CA GLY A 63 21.33 9.78 13.34
C GLY A 63 21.57 9.56 11.84
N GLY A 64 20.79 8.68 11.20
CA GLY A 64 20.90 8.36 9.77
C GLY A 64 21.95 7.29 9.43
N GLN A 65 22.55 6.64 10.41
CA GLN A 65 23.56 5.59 10.17
C GLN A 65 22.94 4.33 9.56
N PHE A 66 21.69 4.01 9.91
CA PHE A 66 20.98 2.87 9.36
C PHE A 66 19.85 3.32 8.43
N ASN A 67 19.82 2.76 7.24
CA ASN A 67 18.61 2.67 6.42
C ASN A 67 17.87 1.39 6.78
N ILE A 68 16.55 1.40 6.63
CA ILE A 68 15.71 0.21 6.89
C ILE A 68 14.91 -0.10 5.61
N PRO A 69 15.57 -0.60 4.56
CA PRO A 69 14.94 -0.91 3.28
C PRO A 69 14.12 -2.20 3.36
N ILE A 70 12.98 -2.15 4.02
CA ILE A 70 12.10 -3.29 4.28
C ILE A 70 10.71 -3.03 3.71
N VAL A 71 10.11 -4.05 3.13
CA VAL A 71 8.71 -4.05 2.73
C VAL A 71 7.93 -5.00 3.64
N PHE A 72 6.91 -4.48 4.28
CA PHE A 72 5.89 -5.27 4.97
C PHE A 72 4.65 -5.33 4.06
N ARG A 73 4.28 -6.51 3.58
CA ARG A 73 3.14 -6.70 2.67
C ARG A 73 2.12 -7.69 3.20
N GLY A 74 0.91 -7.60 2.69
CA GLY A 74 -0.17 -8.55 2.96
C GLY A 74 -1.55 -7.97 2.69
N PRO A 75 -2.59 -8.82 2.64
CA PRO A 75 -3.94 -8.37 2.40
C PRO A 75 -4.51 -7.65 3.62
N THR A 76 -5.22 -6.54 3.34
CA THR A 76 -5.90 -5.69 4.31
C THR A 76 -7.40 -5.74 4.13
N ALA A 77 -8.14 -5.27 5.11
CA ALA A 77 -9.59 -5.16 5.14
C ALA A 77 -10.32 -6.51 4.97
N SER A 78 -11.57 -6.43 4.56
CA SER A 78 -12.42 -7.62 4.40
C SER A 78 -12.09 -8.38 3.13
N ALA A 79 -11.74 -9.64 3.26
CA ALA A 79 -11.49 -10.55 2.15
C ALA A 79 -12.57 -11.64 2.06
N GLY A 80 -12.51 -12.61 2.94
CA GLY A 80 -13.33 -13.82 2.91
C GLY A 80 -14.49 -13.85 3.91
N GLN A 81 -14.90 -12.75 4.48
CA GLN A 81 -15.94 -12.68 5.54
C GLN A 81 -15.59 -13.53 6.78
N LEU A 82 -14.32 -13.54 7.18
CA LEU A 82 -13.78 -14.36 8.26
C LEU A 82 -13.99 -13.76 9.66
N ALA A 83 -14.96 -12.87 9.83
CA ALA A 83 -15.26 -12.16 11.07
C ALA A 83 -14.27 -11.03 11.45
N ALA A 84 -14.50 -10.40 12.60
CA ALA A 84 -13.93 -9.11 12.97
C ALA A 84 -12.39 -9.06 12.98
N THR A 85 -11.72 -10.07 13.51
CA THR A 85 -10.25 -10.09 13.62
C THR A 85 -9.51 -10.27 12.30
N HIS A 86 -10.22 -10.59 11.22
CA HIS A 86 -9.68 -10.79 9.87
C HIS A 86 -10.25 -9.78 8.85
N SER A 87 -10.88 -8.71 9.31
CA SER A 87 -11.60 -7.76 8.44
C SER A 87 -11.32 -6.32 8.82
N GLN A 88 -10.11 -6.03 9.27
CA GLN A 88 -9.69 -4.71 9.72
C GLN A 88 -8.83 -4.03 8.65
N ALA A 89 -8.93 -2.71 8.56
CA ALA A 89 -8.16 -1.85 7.67
C ALA A 89 -7.27 -0.94 8.52
N PHE A 90 -5.96 -1.05 8.37
CA PHE A 90 -4.98 -0.35 9.20
C PHE A 90 -4.16 0.68 8.44
N GLU A 91 -4.55 1.03 7.23
CA GLU A 91 -3.83 2.00 6.39
C GLU A 91 -3.59 3.32 7.15
N ASN A 92 -4.64 3.82 7.82
CA ASN A 92 -4.57 5.04 8.61
C ASN A 92 -3.67 4.93 9.86
N TRP A 93 -3.62 3.76 10.51
CA TRP A 93 -2.75 3.54 11.67
C TRP A 93 -1.29 3.66 11.29
N TYR A 94 -0.88 2.98 10.23
CA TYR A 94 0.50 3.02 9.74
C TYR A 94 0.82 4.36 9.05
N ALA A 95 -0.13 4.96 8.35
CA ALA A 95 0.05 6.27 7.74
C ALA A 95 0.25 7.38 8.78
N ASN A 96 -0.30 7.23 9.99
CA ASN A 96 -0.07 8.17 11.10
C ASN A 96 1.31 7.99 11.77
N CYS A 97 2.09 6.98 11.41
CA CYS A 97 3.39 6.71 12.00
C CYS A 97 4.52 7.38 11.18
N PRO A 98 5.20 8.43 11.70
CA PRO A 98 6.37 9.00 11.02
C PRO A 98 7.48 7.95 10.83
N GLY A 99 8.06 7.92 9.63
CA GLY A 99 9.11 6.99 9.25
C GLY A 99 8.62 5.80 8.42
N LEU A 100 7.30 5.64 8.23
CA LEU A 100 6.71 4.66 7.33
C LEU A 100 6.18 5.33 6.06
N LYS A 101 6.24 4.60 4.94
CA LYS A 101 5.46 4.86 3.73
C LYS A 101 4.35 3.82 3.65
N VAL A 102 3.16 4.22 3.16
CA VAL A 102 1.99 3.35 3.07
C VAL A 102 1.46 3.36 1.65
N VAL A 103 1.44 2.20 1.02
CA VAL A 103 1.12 1.98 -0.38
C VAL A 103 -0.05 1.01 -0.49
N VAL A 104 -1.05 1.35 -1.32
CA VAL A 104 -2.28 0.56 -1.50
C VAL A 104 -2.64 0.51 -2.98
N PRO A 105 -2.15 -0.46 -3.75
CA PRO A 105 -2.43 -0.54 -5.19
C PRO A 105 -3.89 -0.85 -5.48
N SER A 106 -4.40 -0.37 -6.63
CA SER A 106 -5.76 -0.61 -7.09
C SER A 106 -5.85 -1.48 -8.36
N THR A 107 -4.74 -1.70 -9.07
CA THR A 107 -4.69 -2.47 -10.31
C THR A 107 -3.46 -3.38 -10.35
N PRO A 108 -3.45 -4.43 -11.22
CA PRO A 108 -2.24 -5.24 -11.45
C PRO A 108 -1.04 -4.42 -11.93
N TYR A 109 -1.26 -3.41 -12.77
CA TYR A 109 -0.22 -2.47 -13.21
C TYR A 109 0.40 -1.72 -12.03
N ASP A 110 -0.45 -1.13 -11.17
CA ASP A 110 0.00 -0.41 -9.98
C ASP A 110 0.73 -1.34 -9.01
N ALA A 111 0.20 -2.55 -8.79
CA ALA A 111 0.82 -3.53 -7.89
C ALA A 111 2.26 -3.87 -8.30
N LYS A 112 2.52 -4.15 -9.59
CA LYS A 112 3.88 -4.42 -10.09
C LYS A 112 4.79 -3.20 -9.93
N GLY A 113 4.35 -2.03 -10.42
CA GLY A 113 5.19 -0.82 -10.44
C GLY A 113 5.50 -0.28 -9.06
N LEU A 114 4.49 -0.21 -8.18
CA LEU A 114 4.63 0.29 -6.82
C LEU A 114 5.42 -0.68 -5.93
N LEU A 115 5.23 -2.00 -6.07
CA LEU A 115 6.01 -2.97 -5.28
C LEU A 115 7.49 -2.91 -5.64
N LYS A 116 7.83 -2.76 -6.91
CA LYS A 116 9.22 -2.57 -7.33
C LYS A 116 9.82 -1.28 -6.76
N SER A 117 9.05 -0.20 -6.71
CA SER A 117 9.47 1.05 -6.06
C SER A 117 9.68 0.86 -4.57
N ALA A 118 8.75 0.18 -3.89
CA ALA A 118 8.84 -0.13 -2.47
C ALA A 118 10.09 -0.95 -2.12
N ILE A 119 10.41 -1.98 -2.91
CA ILE A 119 11.62 -2.81 -2.71
C ILE A 119 12.91 -1.98 -2.88
N ARG A 120 12.90 -0.97 -3.74
CA ARG A 120 14.06 -0.10 -4.02
C ARG A 120 14.17 1.08 -3.07
N ASP A 121 13.15 1.35 -2.29
CA ASP A 121 13.17 2.42 -1.30
C ASP A 121 14.14 2.08 -0.15
N ASN A 122 14.73 3.11 0.45
CA ASN A 122 15.65 2.95 1.59
C ASN A 122 14.95 3.12 2.95
N ASP A 123 13.66 3.48 2.92
CA ASP A 123 12.82 3.60 4.10
C ASP A 123 11.81 2.44 4.17
N PRO A 124 11.26 2.13 5.35
CA PRO A 124 10.26 1.07 5.50
C PRO A 124 8.97 1.41 4.74
N VAL A 125 8.49 0.43 3.97
CA VAL A 125 7.24 0.54 3.22
C VAL A 125 6.23 -0.49 3.71
N ILE A 126 5.04 -0.02 4.05
CA ILE A 126 3.86 -0.82 4.31
C ILE A 126 3.10 -0.94 2.99
N PHE A 127 3.00 -2.15 2.46
CA PHE A 127 2.38 -2.43 1.17
C PHE A 127 1.12 -3.26 1.38
N MET A 128 -0.03 -2.59 1.42
CA MET A 128 -1.31 -3.21 1.73
C MET A 128 -2.06 -3.58 0.47
N GLU A 129 -2.42 -4.83 0.37
CA GLU A 129 -3.11 -5.42 -0.78
C GLU A 129 -4.55 -5.76 -0.41
N SER A 130 -5.39 -6.01 -1.41
CA SER A 130 -6.73 -6.56 -1.17
C SER A 130 -6.82 -7.98 -1.71
N GLU A 131 -7.12 -8.93 -0.84
CA GLU A 131 -7.32 -10.32 -1.23
C GLU A 131 -8.43 -10.47 -2.27
N GLN A 132 -9.46 -9.63 -2.21
CA GLN A 132 -10.54 -9.61 -3.21
C GLN A 132 -10.05 -9.27 -4.62
N MET A 133 -8.87 -8.66 -4.74
CA MET A 133 -8.28 -8.25 -6.01
C MET A 133 -7.22 -9.23 -6.53
N TYR A 134 -6.86 -10.27 -5.80
CA TYR A 134 -5.85 -11.24 -6.24
C TYR A 134 -6.22 -12.01 -7.50
N GLY A 135 -7.52 -12.11 -7.80
CA GLY A 135 -8.02 -12.69 -9.05
C GLY A 135 -8.15 -11.71 -10.21
N ASP A 136 -7.88 -10.43 -10.00
CA ASP A 136 -8.03 -9.40 -11.02
C ASP A 136 -7.01 -9.57 -12.14
N LYS A 137 -7.50 -9.35 -13.35
CA LYS A 137 -6.67 -9.37 -14.55
C LYS A 137 -6.62 -7.98 -15.15
N GLY A 138 -5.46 -7.60 -15.67
CA GLY A 138 -5.24 -6.33 -16.33
C GLY A 138 -3.98 -6.38 -17.18
N GLU A 139 -3.82 -5.42 -18.06
CA GLU A 139 -2.59 -5.28 -18.83
C GLU A 139 -1.44 -4.86 -17.89
N VAL A 140 -0.37 -5.62 -17.95
CA VAL A 140 0.87 -5.35 -17.22
C VAL A 140 2.01 -5.48 -18.19
N PRO A 141 2.75 -4.40 -18.49
CA PRO A 141 3.92 -4.47 -19.37
C PRO A 141 4.93 -5.51 -18.91
N GLU A 142 5.51 -6.25 -19.86
CA GLU A 142 6.60 -7.21 -19.56
C GLU A 142 7.87 -6.48 -19.17
N GLU A 143 8.11 -5.32 -19.79
CA GLU A 143 9.25 -4.47 -19.52
C GLU A 143 9.32 -4.05 -18.06
N GLU A 144 10.51 -3.67 -17.66
CA GLU A 144 10.74 -3.15 -16.34
C GLU A 144 10.23 -1.71 -16.23
N TYR A 145 9.40 -1.48 -15.21
CA TYR A 145 8.98 -0.13 -14.83
C TYR A 145 8.77 -0.03 -13.33
N THR A 146 8.78 1.20 -12.85
CA THR A 146 8.45 1.58 -11.47
C THR A 146 7.43 2.70 -11.49
N ILE A 147 6.67 2.81 -10.42
CA ILE A 147 5.74 3.93 -10.19
C ILE A 147 6.26 4.68 -8.96
N PRO A 148 6.51 6.00 -9.05
CA PRO A 148 6.96 6.78 -7.91
C PRO A 148 5.95 6.70 -6.75
N LEU A 149 6.46 6.55 -5.52
CA LEU A 149 5.63 6.62 -4.32
C LEU A 149 5.25 8.08 -4.04
N GLY A 150 4.02 8.32 -3.66
CA GLY A 150 3.51 9.67 -3.40
C GLY A 150 2.97 10.39 -4.64
N VAL A 151 2.71 9.66 -5.72
CA VAL A 151 2.11 10.21 -6.95
C VAL A 151 0.79 9.51 -7.23
N ALA A 152 -0.29 10.25 -7.13
CA ALA A 152 -1.65 9.79 -7.45
C ALA A 152 -1.85 9.62 -8.96
N ASP A 153 -2.91 8.92 -9.33
CA ASP A 153 -3.28 8.65 -10.72
C ASP A 153 -4.73 9.03 -11.00
N ILE A 154 -4.95 9.74 -12.09
CA ILE A 154 -6.30 10.04 -12.57
C ILE A 154 -6.78 8.83 -13.37
N LYS A 155 -7.59 8.00 -12.74
CA LYS A 155 -8.16 6.78 -13.35
C LYS A 155 -9.30 7.09 -14.31
N ARG A 156 -9.99 8.20 -14.11
CA ARG A 156 -11.07 8.69 -14.97
C ARG A 156 -11.07 10.23 -14.90
N ALA A 157 -11.11 10.88 -16.06
CA ALA A 157 -11.34 12.32 -16.14
C ALA A 157 -12.84 12.62 -15.99
N GLY A 158 -13.18 13.72 -15.36
CA GLY A 158 -14.54 14.21 -15.18
C GLY A 158 -14.55 15.69 -14.79
N THR A 159 -15.72 16.33 -14.82
CA THR A 159 -15.86 17.80 -14.64
C THR A 159 -16.84 18.20 -13.56
N ASP A 160 -17.69 17.29 -13.07
CA ASP A 160 -18.79 17.64 -12.17
C ASP A 160 -18.53 17.24 -10.71
N VAL A 161 -17.89 16.07 -10.49
CA VAL A 161 -17.59 15.54 -9.17
C VAL A 161 -16.24 14.84 -9.19
N THR A 162 -15.39 15.08 -8.19
CA THR A 162 -14.13 14.37 -8.01
C THR A 162 -14.27 13.36 -6.88
N ILE A 163 -13.94 12.10 -7.16
CA ILE A 163 -13.89 11.00 -6.20
C ILE A 163 -12.42 10.67 -5.93
N VAL A 164 -11.95 10.93 -4.70
CA VAL A 164 -10.59 10.61 -4.28
C VAL A 164 -10.63 9.37 -3.39
N SER A 165 -9.90 8.33 -3.76
CA SER A 165 -9.87 7.09 -2.99
C SER A 165 -8.59 6.28 -3.26
N PHE A 166 -8.51 5.04 -2.77
CA PHE A 166 -7.40 4.14 -2.97
C PHE A 166 -7.82 2.66 -2.88
N GLY A 167 -6.96 1.78 -3.38
CA GLY A 167 -7.12 0.34 -3.26
C GLY A 167 -8.42 -0.18 -3.90
N LYS A 168 -9.08 -1.15 -3.26
CA LYS A 168 -10.27 -1.80 -3.83
C LYS A 168 -11.48 -0.87 -4.06
N ILE A 169 -11.55 0.24 -3.33
CA ILE A 169 -12.67 1.19 -3.44
C ILE A 169 -12.67 1.89 -4.81
N ILE A 170 -11.53 1.98 -5.47
CA ILE A 170 -11.44 2.52 -6.85
C ILE A 170 -12.38 1.76 -7.81
N LYS A 171 -12.58 0.45 -7.62
CA LYS A 171 -13.54 -0.31 -8.43
C LYS A 171 -14.99 0.13 -8.21
N GLU A 172 -15.34 0.40 -6.95
CA GLU A 172 -16.67 0.86 -6.60
C GLU A 172 -16.90 2.31 -7.09
N ALA A 173 -15.84 3.14 -7.02
CA ALA A 173 -15.87 4.49 -7.59
C ALA A 173 -16.14 4.46 -9.11
N HIS A 174 -15.51 3.55 -9.86
CA HIS A 174 -15.81 3.38 -11.29
C HIS A 174 -17.26 2.96 -11.54
N LYS A 175 -17.80 2.02 -10.77
CA LYS A 175 -19.19 1.60 -10.90
C LYS A 175 -20.17 2.75 -10.60
N ALA A 176 -19.89 3.54 -9.58
CA ALA A 176 -20.68 4.71 -9.23
C ALA A 176 -20.61 5.77 -10.34
N ALA A 177 -19.44 6.06 -10.87
CA ALA A 177 -19.25 6.99 -11.97
C ALA A 177 -19.99 6.56 -13.25
N ASP A 178 -20.01 5.25 -13.55
CA ASP A 178 -20.75 4.71 -14.70
C ASP A 178 -22.29 4.83 -14.55
N ILE A 179 -22.79 4.81 -13.32
CA ILE A 179 -24.20 5.06 -13.02
C ILE A 179 -24.52 6.53 -13.20
N LEU A 180 -23.70 7.42 -12.61
CA LEU A 180 -23.88 8.86 -12.65
C LEU A 180 -23.75 9.43 -14.08
N ALA A 181 -22.86 8.87 -14.90
CA ALA A 181 -22.72 9.28 -16.30
C ALA A 181 -24.03 9.09 -17.11
N LYS A 182 -24.89 8.11 -16.75
CA LYS A 182 -26.20 7.93 -17.38
C LYS A 182 -27.18 9.05 -17.02
N GLU A 183 -26.91 9.76 -15.94
CA GLU A 183 -27.66 10.92 -15.45
C GLU A 183 -27.03 12.24 -15.92
N GLY A 184 -25.97 12.18 -16.72
CA GLY A 184 -25.27 13.34 -17.26
C GLY A 184 -24.27 13.97 -16.28
N ILE A 185 -23.82 13.21 -15.24
CA ILE A 185 -22.85 13.66 -14.26
C ILE A 185 -21.50 12.99 -14.54
N GLU A 186 -20.49 13.76 -14.89
CA GLU A 186 -19.15 13.29 -15.23
C GLU A 186 -18.24 13.31 -14.00
N CYS A 187 -17.93 12.12 -13.47
CA CYS A 187 -17.07 11.97 -12.30
C CYS A 187 -15.60 11.80 -12.69
N GLU A 188 -14.73 12.60 -12.10
CA GLU A 188 -13.31 12.33 -12.03
C GLU A 188 -13.01 11.31 -10.93
N ILE A 189 -12.06 10.40 -11.16
CA ILE A 189 -11.60 9.43 -10.16
C ILE A 189 -10.10 9.56 -10.00
N ILE A 190 -9.67 9.94 -8.80
CA ILE A 190 -8.26 10.03 -8.41
C ILE A 190 -7.94 8.85 -7.48
N ASP A 191 -7.01 8.01 -7.92
CA ASP A 191 -6.43 6.95 -7.11
C ASP A 191 -5.16 7.46 -6.44
N LEU A 192 -5.18 7.56 -5.12
CA LEU A 192 -4.04 8.04 -4.34
C LEU A 192 -2.83 7.11 -4.44
N ARG A 193 -3.01 5.80 -4.68
CA ARG A 193 -1.94 4.79 -4.71
C ARG A 193 -1.12 4.70 -3.42
N THR A 194 -0.87 5.84 -2.79
CA THR A 194 -0.14 5.97 -1.53
C THR A 194 -0.93 6.83 -0.55
N VAL A 195 -1.10 6.30 0.66
CA VAL A 195 -1.72 7.05 1.77
C VAL A 195 -0.65 7.91 2.48
N ARG A 196 0.60 7.46 2.41
CA ARG A 196 1.76 8.20 2.88
C ARG A 196 3.00 7.87 2.05
N PRO A 197 3.68 8.86 1.45
CA PRO A 197 3.27 10.27 1.36
C PRO A 197 1.99 10.42 0.53
N LEU A 198 1.18 11.41 0.89
CA LEU A 198 -0.01 11.78 0.13
C LEU A 198 0.38 12.75 -0.99
N ASP A 199 -0.19 12.57 -2.18
CA ASP A 199 -0.10 13.55 -3.27
C ASP A 199 -1.10 14.69 -3.02
N PHE A 200 -0.66 15.66 -2.22
CA PHE A 200 -1.50 16.82 -1.87
C PHE A 200 -1.85 17.64 -3.10
N ASP A 201 -0.89 17.85 -4.00
CA ASP A 201 -1.09 18.69 -5.18
C ASP A 201 -2.26 18.18 -6.03
N ARG A 202 -2.34 16.87 -6.26
CA ARG A 202 -3.45 16.28 -7.01
C ARG A 202 -4.74 16.12 -6.20
N SER A 203 -4.64 15.80 -4.92
CA SER A 203 -5.82 15.59 -4.08
C SER A 203 -6.49 16.89 -3.64
N GLU A 204 -5.75 18.01 -3.57
CA GLU A 204 -6.26 19.31 -3.13
C GLU A 204 -6.50 20.29 -4.28
N GLU A 205 -5.91 20.10 -5.45
CA GLU A 205 -6.04 21.00 -6.59
C GLU A 205 -7.52 21.21 -6.99
N HIS A 206 -8.37 20.22 -6.76
CA HIS A 206 -9.80 20.27 -7.04
C HIS A 206 -10.66 20.75 -5.87
N THR A 207 -10.09 20.92 -4.67
CA THR A 207 -10.84 21.40 -3.49
C THR A 207 -10.91 22.92 -3.39
N SER A 208 -10.05 23.65 -4.11
CA SER A 208 -10.01 25.11 -4.09
C SER A 208 -11.21 25.77 -4.78
N GLU A 209 -12.00 25.04 -5.55
CA GLU A 209 -13.14 25.55 -6.32
C GLU A 209 -14.52 25.08 -5.80
N LEU A 210 -14.74 24.96 -4.49
CA LEU A 210 -16.08 24.76 -3.87
C LEU A 210 -16.90 23.58 -4.45
N GLN A 211 -16.29 22.60 -5.04
CA GLN A 211 -16.99 21.41 -5.51
C GLN A 211 -16.97 20.32 -4.43
N SER A 212 -18.06 19.58 -4.32
CA SER A 212 -18.28 18.60 -3.25
C SER A 212 -17.23 17.50 -3.28
N LEU A 213 -16.25 17.54 -2.40
CA LEU A 213 -15.31 16.44 -2.20
C LEU A 213 -16.00 15.29 -1.49
N VAL A 214 -16.19 14.18 -2.17
CA VAL A 214 -16.66 12.92 -1.56
C VAL A 214 -15.45 12.02 -1.31
N ILE A 215 -15.01 11.95 -0.06
CA ILE A 215 -13.99 11.00 0.38
C ILE A 215 -14.72 9.72 0.83
N ILE A 216 -14.52 8.64 0.10
CA ILE A 216 -15.06 7.32 0.47
C ILE A 216 -13.87 6.50 0.99
N SER A 217 -13.86 6.24 2.29
CA SER A 217 -12.88 5.40 2.99
C SER A 217 -13.40 3.98 3.19
#